data_0d9dc417e78a1f5ff977dc3a6adf29ef
#
_entry.id   0d9dc417e78a1f5ff977dc3a6adf29ef
#
_cell.length_a   1.000
_cell.length_b   1.000
_cell.length_c   1.000
_cell.angle_alpha   90.00
_cell.angle_beta   90.00
_cell.angle_gamma   90.00
#
_symmetry.space_group_name_H-M   'P 1'
#
loop_
_entity.id
_entity.type
_entity.pdbx_description
1 polymer ?
#
loop_
_entity_poly.entity_id
_entity_poly.type
_entity_poly.pdbx_seq_one_letter_code
_entity_poly.pdbx_strand_id
1 'polypeptide(L)'
;MVTPAQCRAARGLLNWSQQDLADRAGIGIVTVRQVESGVTEPRRATLTVVEQAFEKAGVEFIDQNGGGPGVRLRKRQRSRAGP
;
A
#
# COMPACT_ATOMS: atom_id res chain seq x y z
N MET A 1 -10.64 -2.62 -2.43
CA MET A 1 -9.59 -1.70 -2.91
C MET A 1 -8.92 -1.04 -1.72
N VAL A 2 -7.69 -0.61 -1.90
CA VAL A 2 -6.95 0.06 -0.83
C VAL A 2 -7.64 1.37 -0.44
N THR A 3 -7.78 1.61 0.85
CA THR A 3 -8.31 2.86 1.36
C THR A 3 -7.16 3.85 1.59
N PRO A 4 -7.46 5.15 1.72
CA PRO A 4 -6.40 6.11 2.05
C PRO A 4 -5.64 5.74 3.32
N ALA A 5 -6.35 5.29 4.35
CA ALA A 5 -5.71 4.90 5.61
C ALA A 5 -4.81 3.67 5.42
N GLN A 6 -5.27 2.70 4.64
CA GLN A 6 -4.44 1.53 4.35
C GLN A 6 -3.18 1.91 3.58
N CYS A 7 -3.30 2.86 2.66
CA CYS A 7 -2.15 3.33 1.90
C CYS A 7 -1.09 3.94 2.82
N ARG A 8 -1.52 4.82 3.72
CA ARG A 8 -0.60 5.43 4.68
C ARG A 8 0.02 4.39 5.61
N ALA A 9 -0.81 3.44 6.07
CA ALA A 9 -0.33 2.39 6.97
C ALA A 9 0.67 1.48 6.28
N ALA A 10 0.42 1.11 5.03
CA ALA A 10 1.33 0.27 4.27
C ALA A 10 2.68 0.96 4.08
N ARG A 11 2.65 2.26 3.78
CA ARG A 11 3.92 3.01 3.69
C ARG A 11 4.65 2.97 5.03
N GLY A 12 3.92 3.13 6.12
CA GLY A 12 4.52 3.06 7.45
C GLY A 12 5.18 1.72 7.73
N LEU A 13 4.51 0.64 7.35
CA LEU A 13 5.09 -0.70 7.53
C LEU A 13 6.39 -0.88 6.77
N LEU A 14 6.50 -0.28 5.59
CA LEU A 14 7.68 -0.42 4.73
C LEU A 14 8.68 0.70 4.95
N ASN A 15 8.34 1.67 5.77
CA ASN A 15 9.17 2.85 5.98
C ASN A 15 9.40 3.60 4.65
N TRP A 16 8.38 3.65 3.82
CA TRP A 16 8.43 4.35 2.55
C TRP A 16 7.91 5.77 2.68
N SER A 17 8.55 6.69 1.99
CA SER A 17 8.01 8.03 1.80
C SER A 17 6.94 7.99 0.72
N GLN A 18 6.22 9.09 0.56
CA GLN A 18 5.27 9.22 -0.56
C GLN A 18 6.01 9.14 -1.89
N GLN A 19 7.21 9.70 -1.97
CA GLN A 19 8.00 9.62 -3.19
C GLN A 19 8.41 8.18 -3.50
N ASP A 20 8.76 7.42 -2.47
CA ASP A 20 9.09 6.00 -2.65
C ASP A 20 7.91 5.27 -3.28
N LEU A 21 6.70 5.50 -2.77
CA LEU A 21 5.52 4.86 -3.33
C LEU A 21 5.27 5.33 -4.77
N ALA A 22 5.42 6.62 -5.02
CA ALA A 22 5.23 7.15 -6.36
C ALA A 22 6.16 6.45 -7.35
N ASP A 23 7.43 6.32 -6.98
CA ASP A 23 8.43 5.66 -7.82
C ASP A 23 8.09 4.19 -8.06
N ARG A 24 7.70 3.48 -7.00
CA ARG A 24 7.41 2.06 -7.11
C ARG A 24 6.13 1.78 -7.89
N ALA A 25 5.15 2.65 -7.76
CA ALA A 25 3.88 2.47 -8.46
C ALA A 25 3.87 3.07 -9.86
N GLY A 26 4.90 3.85 -10.19
CA GLY A 26 4.99 4.47 -11.51
C GLY A 26 4.00 5.60 -11.71
N ILE A 27 3.69 6.34 -10.64
CA ILE A 27 2.76 7.46 -10.69
C ILE A 27 3.42 8.69 -10.08
N GLY A 28 2.81 9.86 -10.29
CA GLY A 28 3.34 11.10 -9.74
C GLY A 28 3.07 11.22 -8.25
N ILE A 29 3.90 12.01 -7.57
CA ILE A 29 3.74 12.20 -6.13
C ILE A 29 2.43 12.92 -5.81
N VAL A 30 1.98 13.82 -6.68
CA VAL A 30 0.70 14.50 -6.50
C VAL A 30 -0.43 13.48 -6.46
N THR A 31 -0.36 12.47 -7.33
CA THR A 31 -1.35 11.41 -7.34
C THR A 31 -1.34 10.61 -6.04
N VAL A 32 -0.15 10.32 -5.51
CA VAL A 32 -0.05 9.63 -4.22
C VAL A 32 -0.71 10.46 -3.11
N ARG A 33 -0.43 11.75 -3.09
CA ARG A 33 -1.03 12.64 -2.09
C ARG A 33 -2.55 12.65 -2.21
N GLN A 34 -3.08 12.65 -3.42
CA GLN A 34 -4.52 12.61 -3.64
C GLN A 34 -5.13 11.31 -3.14
N VAL A 35 -4.47 10.18 -3.42
CA VAL A 35 -4.94 8.88 -2.93
C VAL A 35 -5.01 8.89 -1.40
N GLU A 36 -3.99 9.41 -0.76
CA GLU A 36 -3.89 9.35 0.70
C GLU A 36 -4.75 10.38 1.40
N SER A 37 -5.13 11.44 0.72
CA SER A 37 -5.94 12.49 1.35
C SER A 37 -7.40 12.08 1.52
N GLY A 38 -7.88 11.22 0.62
CA GLY A 38 -9.28 10.83 0.65
C GLY A 38 -10.24 11.91 0.19
N VAL A 39 -9.73 13.05 -0.30
CA VAL A 39 -10.57 14.17 -0.70
C VAL A 39 -11.23 13.90 -2.05
N THR A 40 -10.50 13.27 -2.96
CA THR A 40 -11.05 12.93 -4.27
C THR A 40 -11.05 11.42 -4.44
N GLU A 41 -11.92 10.95 -5.34
CA GLU A 41 -12.02 9.53 -5.67
C GLU A 41 -10.95 9.20 -6.69
N PRO A 42 -9.94 8.41 -6.37
CA PRO A 42 -8.93 8.06 -7.35
C PRO A 42 -9.49 7.09 -8.38
N ARG A 43 -8.87 7.07 -9.55
CA ARG A 43 -9.24 6.11 -10.57
C ARG A 43 -8.88 4.71 -10.12
N ARG A 44 -9.68 3.74 -10.58
CA ARG A 44 -9.43 2.35 -10.24
C ARG A 44 -8.03 1.91 -10.69
N ALA A 45 -7.59 2.34 -11.89
CA ALA A 45 -6.27 1.99 -12.39
C ALA A 45 -5.16 2.49 -11.46
N THR A 46 -5.34 3.68 -10.89
CA THR A 46 -4.37 4.23 -9.93
C THR A 46 -4.32 3.37 -8.69
N LEU A 47 -5.48 3.00 -8.15
CA LEU A 47 -5.52 2.17 -6.95
C LEU A 47 -4.91 0.80 -7.21
N THR A 48 -5.12 0.25 -8.41
CA THR A 48 -4.56 -1.05 -8.77
C THR A 48 -3.02 -1.02 -8.75
N VAL A 49 -2.40 0.00 -9.35
CA VAL A 49 -0.94 0.05 -9.38
C VAL A 49 -0.37 0.31 -7.99
N VAL A 50 -1.08 1.08 -7.15
CA VAL A 50 -0.67 1.30 -5.77
C VAL A 50 -0.71 -0.02 -5.00
N GLU A 51 -1.80 -0.76 -5.11
CA GLU A 51 -1.91 -2.06 -4.45
C GLU A 51 -0.82 -3.01 -4.88
N GLN A 52 -0.57 -3.06 -6.19
CA GLN A 52 0.45 -3.96 -6.72
C GLN A 52 1.84 -3.60 -6.22
N ALA A 53 2.14 -2.31 -6.10
CA ALA A 53 3.44 -1.88 -5.59
C ALA A 53 3.62 -2.37 -4.15
N PHE A 54 2.59 -2.23 -3.32
CA PHE A 54 2.66 -2.69 -1.94
C PHE A 54 2.73 -4.21 -1.86
N GLU A 55 1.93 -4.91 -2.66
CA GLU A 55 1.92 -6.37 -2.62
C GLU A 55 3.27 -6.95 -3.04
N LYS A 56 3.89 -6.34 -4.03
CA LYS A 56 5.24 -6.75 -4.44
C LYS A 56 6.25 -6.57 -3.32
N ALA A 57 6.03 -5.58 -2.48
CA ALA A 57 6.93 -5.30 -1.36
C ALA A 57 6.59 -6.14 -0.13
N GLY A 58 5.56 -6.97 -0.20
CA GLY A 58 5.24 -7.89 0.87
C GLY A 58 4.11 -7.46 1.78
N VAL A 59 3.34 -6.44 1.40
CA VAL A 59 2.19 -6.01 2.19
C VAL A 59 0.95 -6.79 1.78
N GLU A 60 0.21 -7.25 2.78
CA GLU A 60 -1.13 -7.82 2.58
C GLU A 60 -2.16 -6.83 3.05
N PHE A 61 -3.22 -6.67 2.27
CA PHE A 61 -4.34 -5.83 2.65
C PHE A 61 -5.42 -6.72 3.26
N ILE A 62 -5.91 -6.30 4.41
CA ILE A 62 -6.92 -7.05 5.15
C ILE A 62 -8.23 -6.34 4.95
N ASP A 63 -9.19 -7.04 4.34
CA ASP A 63 -10.50 -6.46 4.11
C ASP A 63 -11.24 -6.34 5.43
N GLN A 64 -12.19 -5.43 5.43
CA GLN A 64 -13.05 -5.25 6.58
C GLN A 64 -13.84 -6.53 6.80
N ASN A 65 -13.62 -7.14 7.93
CA ASN A 65 -14.21 -8.43 8.24
C ASN A 65 -14.55 -8.46 9.72
N GLY A 66 -15.41 -7.55 10.12
CA GLY A 66 -15.81 -7.44 11.51
C GLY A 66 -14.92 -6.53 12.33
N GLY A 67 -13.74 -6.18 11.84
CA GLY A 67 -12.80 -5.38 12.60
C GLY A 67 -12.24 -4.17 11.86
N GLY A 68 -12.78 -3.87 10.69
CA GLY A 68 -12.27 -2.78 9.88
C GLY A 68 -11.08 -3.20 9.02
N PRO A 69 -10.78 -2.41 7.97
CA PRO A 69 -9.69 -2.74 7.07
C PRO A 69 -8.33 -2.53 7.73
N GLY A 70 -7.36 -3.33 7.33
CA GLY A 70 -6.01 -3.23 7.86
C GLY A 70 -4.97 -3.62 6.85
N VAL A 71 -3.72 -3.61 7.29
CA VAL A 71 -2.59 -4.05 6.49
C VAL A 71 -1.62 -4.79 7.39
N ARG A 72 -0.84 -5.69 6.79
CA ARG A 72 0.23 -6.36 7.52
C ARG A 72 1.30 -6.80 6.53
N LEU A 73 2.50 -7.02 7.04
CA LEU A 73 3.56 -7.59 6.24
C LEU A 73 3.35 -9.11 6.15
N ARG A 74 3.56 -9.65 4.96
CA ARG A 74 3.49 -11.09 4.75
C ARG A 74 4.60 -11.76 5.53
N LYS A 75 4.29 -12.94 6.07
CA LYS A 75 5.30 -13.69 6.78
C LYS A 75 6.41 -14.09 5.82
N ARG A 76 7.66 -13.84 6.21
CA ARG A 76 8.79 -14.19 5.37
C ARG A 76 9.01 -15.68 5.39
N GLN A 77 9.37 -16.18 4.26
CA GLN A 77 9.77 -17.57 4.18
C GLN A 77 11.19 -17.67 4.55
N ARG A 78 11.79 -17.46 4.61
CA ARG A 78 12.99 -17.49 4.80
C ARG A 78 13.63 -17.79 5.61
N SER A 79 13.07 -18.00 5.75
CA SER A 79 13.41 -18.02 6.44
C SER A 79 14.37 -18.33 6.26
N ARG A 80 14.25 -18.15 5.65
CA ARG A 80 14.83 -18.16 5.28
C ARG A 80 15.73 -18.15 5.68
N ALA A 81 15.81 -18.21 5.95
CA ALA A 81 16.56 -18.12 6.28
C ALA A 81 17.23 -18.75 6.52
N GLY A 82 17.23 -19.08 6.48
CA GLY A 82 17.73 -19.49 6.68
C GLY A 82 18.16 -20.09 6.91
N PRO A 83 18.48 -20.24 7.06
CA PRO A 83 19.04 -20.71 7.39
C PRO A 83 19.35 -20.89 7.37
#